data_0e9ebf6d315f030eee51620b89182d22
#
_entry.id   0e9ebf6d315f030eee51620b89182d22
#
_cell.length_a   1.000
_cell.length_b   1.000
_cell.length_c   1.000
_cell.angle_alpha   90.00
_cell.angle_beta   90.00
_cell.angle_gamma   90.00
#
_symmetry.space_group_name_H-M   'P 1'
#
loop_
_entity.id
_entity.type
_entity.pdbx_description
1 polymer ?
#
loop_
_entity_poly.entity_id
_entity_poly.type
_entity_poly.pdbx_seq_one_letter_code
_entity_poly.pdbx_strand_id
1 'polypeptide(L)'
;MYNGILNVYKEAGFISHDVVAKLRGILKQKKIGHTGTLDPDAVGVLPICLGSGTKLCDMLTDTGKEYRAVLLLGKETDTQDSSGKLLGQWEVKISEQEAREAVMSFLGNYEQIPPMYSAIKVNGKKLYQLAREGKEVERKPRKVQIHDLEIENMELPRITIRIGCSKGTYIRTLCHDIGRKLGCGGIMEFLGVLLKPVVRPLFRVPGRASIDLIAS
;
A
#
# COMPACT_ATOMS: atom_id res chain seq x y z
N MET A 1 15.33 8.13 26.73
CA MET A 1 14.52 7.13 26.04
C MET A 1 13.24 7.79 25.60
N TYR A 2 12.92 7.74 24.31
CA TYR A 2 11.70 8.34 23.74
C TYR A 2 10.54 7.37 23.83
N ASN A 3 9.34 7.88 24.14
CA ASN A 3 8.11 7.11 24.21
C ASN A 3 7.01 7.85 23.43
N GLY A 4 6.22 7.13 22.66
CA GLY A 4 5.10 7.70 21.90
C GLY A 4 5.06 7.22 20.46
N ILE A 5 4.45 8.03 19.60
CA ILE A 5 4.27 7.74 18.17
C ILE A 5 4.91 8.88 17.36
N LEU A 6 5.69 8.50 16.36
CA LEU A 6 6.34 9.40 15.41
C LEU A 6 5.83 9.08 14.01
N ASN A 7 5.28 10.05 13.31
CA ASN A 7 4.95 9.93 11.90
C ASN A 7 6.21 10.20 11.07
N VAL A 8 6.58 9.23 10.25
CA VAL A 8 7.76 9.30 9.37
C VAL A 8 7.30 9.17 7.93
N TYR A 9 7.73 10.07 7.07
CA TYR A 9 7.56 9.90 5.64
C TYR A 9 8.55 8.85 5.14
N LYS A 10 8.03 7.74 4.59
CA LYS A 10 8.85 6.71 3.96
C LYS A 10 9.01 7.04 2.48
N GLU A 11 10.23 7.21 2.04
CA GLU A 11 10.58 7.38 0.64
C GLU A 11 10.55 6.04 -0.12
N ALA A 12 10.47 6.09 -1.45
CA ALA A 12 10.64 4.92 -2.30
C ALA A 12 12.04 4.30 -2.13
N GLY A 13 12.14 2.99 -2.37
CA GLY A 13 13.40 2.24 -2.23
C GLY A 13 13.69 1.72 -0.81
N PHE A 14 12.94 2.17 0.21
CA PHE A 14 13.05 1.65 1.59
C PHE A 14 11.93 0.66 1.90
N ILE A 15 12.23 -0.43 2.59
CA ILE A 15 11.20 -1.21 3.28
C ILE A 15 10.90 -0.60 4.66
N SER A 16 9.71 -0.89 5.21
CA SER A 16 9.31 -0.34 6.53
C SER A 16 10.31 -0.66 7.65
N HIS A 17 10.98 -1.81 7.57
CA HIS A 17 11.99 -2.21 8.55
C HIS A 17 13.28 -1.38 8.47
N ASP A 18 13.66 -0.91 7.30
CA ASP A 18 14.84 -0.04 7.11
C ASP A 18 14.64 1.30 7.82
N VAL A 19 13.41 1.84 7.77
CA VAL A 19 13.05 3.04 8.52
C VAL A 19 13.24 2.83 10.01
N VAL A 20 12.79 1.68 10.54
CA VAL A 20 13.00 1.33 11.96
C VAL A 20 14.48 1.19 12.27
N ALA A 21 15.27 0.53 11.42
CA ALA A 21 16.71 0.35 11.62
C ALA A 21 17.45 1.71 11.66
N LYS A 22 17.11 2.60 10.71
CA LYS A 22 17.68 3.97 10.66
C LYS A 22 17.33 4.79 11.90
N LEU A 23 16.07 4.73 12.35
CA LEU A 23 15.64 5.41 13.57
C LEU A 23 16.30 4.85 14.84
N ARG A 24 16.56 3.55 14.92
CA ARG A 24 17.32 2.96 16.04
C ARG A 24 18.72 3.55 16.14
N GLY A 25 19.38 3.77 14.99
CA GLY A 25 20.69 4.43 14.92
C GLY A 25 20.62 5.90 15.36
N ILE A 26 19.64 6.66 14.90
CA ILE A 26 19.47 8.09 15.18
C ILE A 26 19.11 8.32 16.66
N LEU A 27 18.11 7.60 17.15
CA LEU A 27 17.56 7.79 18.50
C LEU A 27 18.35 7.02 19.60
N LYS A 28 19.33 6.20 19.20
CA LYS A 28 20.10 5.31 20.08
C LYS A 28 19.19 4.45 20.97
N GLN A 29 18.09 3.98 20.42
CA GLN A 29 17.05 3.26 21.15
C GLN A 29 16.63 1.99 20.39
N LYS A 30 16.65 0.83 21.07
CA LYS A 30 16.33 -0.47 20.46
C LYS A 30 14.82 -0.69 20.28
N LYS A 31 14.00 -0.24 21.27
CA LYS A 31 12.57 -0.50 21.30
C LYS A 31 11.81 0.45 20.38
N ILE A 32 11.72 0.09 19.10
CA ILE A 32 11.03 0.82 18.03
C ILE A 32 10.29 -0.20 17.16
N GLY A 33 9.03 0.10 16.81
CA GLY A 33 8.19 -0.69 15.92
C GLY A 33 7.45 0.20 14.92
N HIS A 34 6.89 -0.38 13.86
CA HIS A 34 6.06 0.31 12.88
C HIS A 34 4.64 -0.28 12.84
N THR A 35 3.66 0.50 12.40
CA THR A 35 2.24 0.13 12.41
C THR A 35 1.74 -0.45 11.09
N GLY A 36 2.63 -0.79 10.16
CA GLY A 36 2.24 -1.40 8.90
C GLY A 36 3.43 -1.59 7.96
N THR A 37 3.27 -2.54 7.05
CA THR A 37 4.27 -2.78 6.00
C THR A 37 3.86 -2.05 4.75
N LEU A 38 4.72 -1.18 4.25
CA LEU A 38 4.64 -0.55 2.95
C LEU A 38 5.57 -1.30 1.99
N ASP A 39 5.11 -1.49 0.76
CA ASP A 39 5.94 -2.05 -0.31
C ASP A 39 7.15 -1.12 -0.57
N PRO A 40 8.28 -1.62 -1.10
CA PRO A 40 9.48 -0.81 -1.30
C PRO A 40 9.23 0.49 -2.09
N ASP A 41 8.46 0.41 -3.17
CA ASP A 41 8.17 1.53 -4.05
C ASP A 41 7.04 2.44 -3.54
N ALA A 42 6.25 1.99 -2.54
CA ALA A 42 5.24 2.82 -1.92
C ALA A 42 5.87 3.94 -1.08
N VAL A 43 5.29 5.12 -1.15
CA VAL A 43 5.70 6.30 -0.39
C VAL A 43 4.62 6.72 0.61
N GLY A 44 4.96 7.57 1.55
CA GLY A 44 3.98 8.18 2.44
C GLY A 44 4.23 7.94 3.92
N VAL A 45 3.22 8.21 4.71
CA VAL A 45 3.36 8.24 6.16
C VAL A 45 3.36 6.85 6.76
N LEU A 46 4.41 6.56 7.50
CA LEU A 46 4.58 5.35 8.30
C LEU A 46 4.63 5.74 9.78
N PRO A 47 3.58 5.48 10.56
CA PRO A 47 3.63 5.72 12.00
C PRO A 47 4.59 4.74 12.66
N ILE A 48 5.52 5.30 13.45
CA ILE A 48 6.55 4.57 14.19
C ILE A 48 6.28 4.70 15.68
N CYS A 49 6.23 3.59 16.37
CA CYS A 49 6.03 3.53 17.80
C CYS A 49 7.37 3.43 18.53
N LEU A 50 7.58 4.30 19.52
CA LEU A 50 8.81 4.42 20.31
C LEU A 50 8.59 3.95 21.75
N GLY A 51 9.52 3.19 22.30
CA GLY A 51 9.54 2.79 23.70
C GLY A 51 8.24 2.09 24.16
N SER A 52 7.57 2.65 25.17
CA SER A 52 6.29 2.14 25.66
C SER A 52 5.18 2.20 24.58
N GLY A 53 5.26 3.14 23.64
CA GLY A 53 4.33 3.25 22.52
C GLY A 53 4.28 2.03 21.61
N THR A 54 5.29 1.16 21.63
CA THR A 54 5.28 -0.10 20.85
C THR A 54 4.14 -1.04 21.22
N LYS A 55 3.54 -0.90 22.40
CA LYS A 55 2.36 -1.65 22.82
C LYS A 55 1.11 -1.28 22.02
N LEU A 56 1.10 -0.11 21.36
CA LEU A 56 0.01 0.38 20.54
C LEU A 56 0.14 -0.04 19.05
N CYS A 57 1.27 -0.64 18.65
CA CYS A 57 1.49 -1.00 17.25
C CYS A 57 0.35 -1.84 16.67
N ASP A 58 -0.08 -2.87 17.37
CA ASP A 58 -1.13 -3.78 16.89
C ASP A 58 -2.47 -3.06 16.74
N MET A 59 -2.84 -2.23 17.72
CA MET A 59 -4.08 -1.44 17.68
C MET A 59 -4.08 -0.45 16.49
N LEU A 60 -2.95 0.21 16.24
CA LEU A 60 -2.81 1.15 15.13
C LEU A 60 -2.68 0.45 13.77
N THR A 61 -2.19 -0.78 13.74
CA THR A 61 -2.15 -1.60 12.53
C THR A 61 -3.56 -2.01 12.08
N ASP A 62 -4.49 -2.15 13.01
CA ASP A 62 -5.87 -2.59 12.73
C ASP A 62 -6.79 -1.44 12.29
N THR A 63 -6.35 -0.20 12.35
CA THR A 63 -7.10 0.93 11.80
C THR A 63 -7.09 0.86 10.27
N GLY A 64 -8.25 1.15 9.65
CA GLY A 64 -8.33 1.25 8.19
C GLY A 64 -7.29 2.23 7.64
N LYS A 65 -6.81 1.98 6.44
CA LYS A 65 -5.78 2.77 5.76
C LYS A 65 -6.38 3.56 4.62
N GLU A 66 -5.78 4.70 4.34
CA GLU A 66 -6.13 5.54 3.20
C GLU A 66 -4.93 5.66 2.27
N TYR A 67 -5.19 5.49 0.99
CA TYR A 67 -4.18 5.46 -0.05
C TYR A 67 -4.56 6.39 -1.19
N ARG A 68 -3.55 6.96 -1.84
CA ARG A 68 -3.66 7.49 -3.20
C ARG A 68 -2.91 6.55 -4.12
N ALA A 69 -3.57 6.01 -5.14
CA ALA A 69 -2.96 5.13 -6.13
C ALA A 69 -3.15 5.67 -7.54
N VAL A 70 -2.18 5.42 -8.41
CA VAL A 70 -2.34 5.60 -9.85
C VAL A 70 -2.49 4.21 -10.47
N LEU A 71 -3.68 3.95 -11.00
CA LEU A 71 -3.96 2.81 -11.85
C LEU A 71 -3.53 3.15 -13.28
N LEU A 72 -2.66 2.35 -13.87
CA LEU A 72 -2.30 2.39 -15.29
C LEU A 72 -2.99 1.23 -16.01
N LEU A 73 -3.90 1.54 -16.90
CA LEU A 73 -4.57 0.57 -17.76
C LEU A 73 -3.70 0.19 -18.98
N GLY A 74 -4.03 -0.92 -19.63
CA GLY A 74 -3.38 -1.39 -20.83
C GLY A 74 -2.17 -2.30 -20.57
N LYS A 75 -1.88 -2.66 -19.32
CA LYS A 75 -0.74 -3.54 -18.97
C LYS A 75 -1.10 -4.53 -17.89
N GLU A 76 -0.40 -5.66 -17.89
CA GLU A 76 -0.43 -6.64 -16.81
C GLU A 76 1.00 -7.09 -16.47
N THR A 77 1.33 -7.20 -15.18
CA THR A 77 2.62 -7.66 -14.69
C THR A 77 2.44 -8.75 -13.63
N ASP A 78 3.47 -9.56 -13.40
CA ASP A 78 3.46 -10.64 -12.42
C ASP A 78 3.37 -10.16 -10.96
N THR A 79 3.79 -8.92 -10.68
CA THR A 79 3.69 -8.27 -9.37
C THR A 79 2.41 -7.44 -9.21
N GLN A 80 1.66 -7.19 -10.31
CA GLN A 80 0.49 -6.31 -10.39
C GLN A 80 0.84 -4.82 -10.16
N ASP A 81 2.12 -4.45 -10.26
CA ASP A 81 2.64 -3.09 -10.18
C ASP A 81 3.73 -2.86 -11.24
N SER A 82 4.28 -1.65 -11.29
CA SER A 82 5.28 -1.26 -12.31
C SER A 82 6.63 -1.96 -12.15
N SER A 83 6.91 -2.62 -11.03
CA SER A 83 8.20 -3.28 -10.77
C SER A 83 8.29 -4.68 -11.37
N GLY A 84 7.17 -5.26 -11.78
CA GLY A 84 7.07 -6.62 -12.25
C GLY A 84 7.45 -6.81 -13.72
N LYS A 85 7.59 -8.09 -14.08
CA LYS A 85 7.77 -8.51 -15.48
C LYS A 85 6.45 -8.33 -16.24
N LEU A 86 6.50 -7.69 -17.40
CA LEU A 86 5.34 -7.53 -18.28
C LEU A 86 4.85 -8.91 -18.76
N LEU A 87 3.56 -9.19 -18.51
CA LEU A 87 2.86 -10.40 -18.94
C LEU A 87 2.00 -10.15 -20.17
N GLY A 88 1.42 -8.93 -20.30
CA GLY A 88 0.57 -8.57 -21.42
C GLY A 88 0.46 -7.05 -21.55
N GLN A 89 0.11 -6.62 -22.77
CA GLN A 89 -0.16 -5.23 -23.10
C GLN A 89 -1.29 -5.16 -24.11
N TRP A 90 -2.23 -4.24 -23.88
CA TRP A 90 -3.41 -4.03 -24.71
C TRP A 90 -3.62 -2.55 -24.99
N GLU A 91 -4.25 -2.25 -26.12
CA GLU A 91 -4.75 -0.93 -26.39
C GLU A 91 -5.96 -0.61 -25.48
N VAL A 92 -6.00 0.58 -24.91
CA VAL A 92 -7.10 1.00 -24.03
C VAL A 92 -8.16 1.70 -24.88
N LYS A 93 -9.23 0.96 -25.21
CA LYS A 93 -10.35 1.42 -26.03
C LYS A 93 -11.63 1.50 -25.20
N ILE A 94 -11.58 2.23 -24.09
CA ILE A 94 -12.73 2.41 -23.20
C ILE A 94 -13.01 3.90 -23.02
N SER A 95 -14.25 4.23 -22.72
CA SER A 95 -14.67 5.56 -22.34
C SER A 95 -14.36 5.84 -20.87
N GLU A 96 -14.29 7.12 -20.51
CA GLU A 96 -14.17 7.52 -19.10
C GLU A 96 -15.36 7.05 -18.26
N GLN A 97 -16.54 6.94 -18.85
CA GLN A 97 -17.74 6.46 -18.16
C GLN A 97 -17.60 4.99 -17.79
N GLU A 98 -17.16 4.13 -18.72
CA GLU A 98 -16.91 2.71 -18.46
C GLU A 98 -15.83 2.52 -17.39
N ALA A 99 -14.75 3.32 -17.46
CA ALA A 99 -13.69 3.32 -16.48
C ALA A 99 -14.21 3.70 -15.07
N ARG A 100 -15.03 4.75 -14.98
CA ARG A 100 -15.66 5.20 -13.74
C ARG A 100 -16.55 4.14 -13.12
N GLU A 101 -17.43 3.54 -13.92
CA GLU A 101 -18.33 2.48 -13.46
C GLU A 101 -17.57 1.25 -12.98
N ALA A 102 -16.50 0.85 -13.68
CA ALA A 102 -15.67 -0.26 -13.29
C ALA A 102 -14.96 0.02 -11.95
N VAL A 103 -14.34 1.19 -11.77
CA VAL A 103 -13.71 1.59 -10.51
C VAL A 103 -14.73 1.59 -9.37
N MET A 104 -15.86 2.29 -9.53
CA MET A 104 -16.86 2.44 -8.46
C MET A 104 -17.55 1.12 -8.09
N SER A 105 -17.54 0.12 -8.95
CA SER A 105 -18.11 -1.18 -8.66
C SER A 105 -17.35 -1.98 -7.59
N PHE A 106 -16.15 -1.55 -7.20
CA PHE A 106 -15.37 -2.15 -6.11
C PHE A 106 -15.62 -1.51 -4.75
N LEU A 107 -16.47 -0.48 -4.68
CA LEU A 107 -16.87 0.11 -3.38
C LEU A 107 -17.70 -0.92 -2.59
N GLY A 108 -17.41 -1.07 -1.31
CA GLY A 108 -18.09 -2.02 -0.41
C GLY A 108 -17.30 -3.31 -0.19
N ASN A 109 -18.01 -4.41 -0.03
CA ASN A 109 -17.41 -5.73 0.21
C ASN A 109 -16.91 -6.33 -1.11
N TYR A 110 -15.70 -6.83 -1.09
CA TYR A 110 -15.00 -7.34 -2.25
C TYR A 110 -14.19 -8.57 -1.88
N GLU A 111 -14.25 -9.62 -2.70
CA GLU A 111 -13.45 -10.84 -2.53
C GLU A 111 -12.17 -10.73 -3.37
N GLN A 112 -11.06 -10.53 -2.70
CA GLN A 112 -9.75 -10.33 -3.32
C GLN A 112 -8.88 -11.59 -3.23
N ILE A 113 -8.32 -12.04 -4.34
CA ILE A 113 -7.28 -13.06 -4.36
C ILE A 113 -5.93 -12.38 -4.10
N PRO A 114 -5.26 -12.65 -2.97
CA PRO A 114 -3.99 -12.01 -2.66
C PRO A 114 -2.93 -12.27 -3.74
N PRO A 115 -2.02 -11.31 -4.02
CA PRO A 115 -0.98 -11.52 -5.02
C PRO A 115 0.06 -12.53 -4.55
N MET A 116 0.73 -13.20 -5.50
CA MET A 116 1.84 -14.11 -5.19
C MET A 116 2.99 -13.39 -4.46
N TYR A 117 3.26 -12.15 -4.81
CA TYR A 117 4.27 -11.33 -4.14
C TYR A 117 3.73 -10.72 -2.84
N SER A 118 3.33 -11.58 -1.89
CA SER A 118 2.83 -11.15 -0.57
C SER A 118 3.49 -11.90 0.58
N ALA A 119 3.37 -11.37 1.80
CA ALA A 119 3.92 -11.97 3.02
C ALA A 119 3.01 -13.06 3.62
N ILE A 120 1.92 -13.41 2.96
CA ILE A 120 1.01 -14.48 3.37
C ILE A 120 1.76 -15.81 3.36
N LYS A 121 1.55 -16.62 4.39
CA LYS A 121 2.14 -17.94 4.48
C LYS A 121 1.20 -19.02 3.98
N VAL A 122 1.71 -19.89 3.13
CA VAL A 122 1.06 -21.13 2.68
C VAL A 122 2.04 -22.27 2.95
N ASN A 123 1.61 -23.28 3.69
CA ASN A 123 2.45 -24.41 4.12
C ASN A 123 3.80 -23.98 4.75
N GLY A 124 3.76 -22.93 5.60
CA GLY A 124 4.92 -22.43 6.33
C GLY A 124 5.85 -21.50 5.54
N LYS A 125 5.76 -21.43 4.20
CA LYS A 125 6.52 -20.52 3.34
C LYS A 125 5.72 -19.29 2.97
N LYS A 126 6.36 -18.13 2.85
CA LYS A 126 5.71 -16.91 2.37
C LYS A 126 5.51 -16.98 0.85
N LEU A 127 4.35 -16.48 0.36
CA LEU A 127 4.01 -16.50 -1.06
C LEU A 127 5.08 -15.86 -1.93
N TYR A 128 5.67 -14.73 -1.52
CA TYR A 128 6.73 -14.08 -2.31
C TYR A 128 7.99 -14.96 -2.46
N GLN A 129 8.28 -15.87 -1.52
CA GLN A 129 9.40 -16.80 -1.63
C GLN A 129 9.10 -17.86 -2.70
N LEU A 130 7.87 -18.37 -2.73
CA LEU A 130 7.42 -19.31 -3.76
C LEU A 130 7.41 -18.65 -5.14
N ALA A 131 6.94 -17.41 -5.23
CA ALA A 131 6.97 -16.64 -6.48
C ALA A 131 8.39 -16.47 -7.05
N ARG A 132 9.37 -16.18 -6.20
CA ARG A 132 10.79 -16.10 -6.60
C ARG A 132 11.38 -17.44 -7.03
N GLU A 133 10.85 -18.55 -6.52
CA GLU A 133 11.18 -19.91 -6.97
C GLU A 133 10.45 -20.30 -8.27
N GLY A 134 9.66 -19.39 -8.87
CA GLY A 134 8.85 -19.64 -10.06
C GLY A 134 7.64 -20.55 -9.80
N LYS A 135 7.25 -20.72 -8.54
CA LYS A 135 6.11 -21.57 -8.15
C LYS A 135 4.88 -20.73 -7.96
N GLU A 136 3.83 -21.09 -8.65
CA GLU A 136 2.49 -20.57 -8.40
C GLU A 136 1.70 -21.56 -7.54
N VAL A 137 0.97 -21.05 -6.55
CA VAL A 137 0.13 -21.85 -5.65
C VAL A 137 -1.28 -21.27 -5.61
N GLU A 138 -2.25 -22.13 -5.38
CA GLU A 138 -3.64 -21.71 -5.20
C GLU A 138 -3.76 -20.79 -3.98
N ARG A 139 -4.44 -19.68 -4.15
CA ARG A 139 -4.69 -18.67 -3.11
C ARG A 139 -6.18 -18.53 -2.88
N LYS A 140 -6.59 -18.68 -1.64
CA LYS A 140 -7.98 -18.50 -1.25
C LYS A 140 -8.37 -17.03 -1.29
N PRO A 141 -9.52 -16.67 -1.87
CA PRO A 141 -10.06 -15.33 -1.79
C PRO A 141 -10.20 -14.88 -0.34
N ARG A 142 -10.02 -13.58 -0.10
CA ARG A 142 -10.20 -12.95 1.19
C ARG A 142 -11.20 -11.82 1.08
N LYS A 143 -12.13 -11.77 2.01
CA LYS A 143 -13.06 -10.64 2.12
C LYS A 143 -12.30 -9.42 2.60
N VAL A 144 -12.34 -8.37 1.81
CA VAL A 144 -11.85 -7.03 2.13
C VAL A 144 -12.99 -6.04 1.95
N GLN A 145 -12.85 -4.86 2.53
CA GLN A 145 -13.85 -3.82 2.41
C GLN A 145 -13.19 -2.53 1.93
N ILE A 146 -13.73 -1.96 0.88
CA ILE A 146 -13.41 -0.62 0.39
C ILE A 146 -14.47 0.32 0.96
N HIS A 147 -14.08 1.14 1.95
CA HIS A 147 -15.03 2.01 2.65
C HIS A 147 -15.26 3.31 1.93
N ASP A 148 -14.23 3.77 1.21
CA ASP A 148 -14.21 5.02 0.47
C ASP A 148 -13.43 4.83 -0.81
N LEU A 149 -13.95 5.38 -1.91
CA LEU A 149 -13.36 5.26 -3.24
C LEU A 149 -13.71 6.50 -4.04
N GLU A 150 -12.70 7.32 -4.33
CA GLU A 150 -12.87 8.57 -5.07
C GLU A 150 -11.89 8.59 -6.25
N ILE A 151 -12.39 8.98 -7.41
CA ILE A 151 -11.55 9.24 -8.58
C ILE A 151 -11.14 10.71 -8.52
N GLU A 152 -9.87 10.97 -8.19
CA GLU A 152 -9.32 12.32 -8.09
C GLU A 152 -8.94 12.91 -9.45
N ASN A 153 -8.45 12.08 -10.37
CA ASN A 153 -8.12 12.47 -11.74
C ASN A 153 -8.28 11.28 -12.69
N MET A 154 -8.68 11.55 -13.93
CA MET A 154 -8.80 10.55 -14.97
C MET A 154 -8.28 11.13 -16.29
N GLU A 155 -7.13 10.62 -16.70
CA GLU A 155 -6.48 10.91 -17.99
C GLU A 155 -6.07 9.58 -18.60
N LEU A 156 -7.01 8.92 -19.25
CA LEU A 156 -6.78 7.56 -19.79
C LEU A 156 -5.46 7.50 -20.60
N PRO A 157 -4.63 6.50 -20.35
CA PRO A 157 -4.88 5.26 -19.58
C PRO A 157 -4.62 5.34 -18.06
N ARG A 158 -4.40 6.52 -17.47
CA ARG A 158 -4.13 6.71 -16.04
C ARG A 158 -5.35 7.20 -15.29
N ILE A 159 -5.59 6.58 -14.13
CA ILE A 159 -6.66 6.96 -13.20
C ILE A 159 -6.06 7.12 -11.82
N THR A 160 -6.13 8.31 -11.23
CA THR A 160 -5.74 8.56 -9.85
C THR A 160 -6.93 8.35 -8.93
N ILE A 161 -6.76 7.45 -7.96
CA ILE A 161 -7.84 7.01 -7.07
C ILE A 161 -7.40 7.23 -5.62
N ARG A 162 -8.28 7.79 -4.80
CA ARG A 162 -8.19 7.79 -3.34
C ARG A 162 -9.01 6.63 -2.80
N ILE A 163 -8.43 5.82 -1.90
CA ILE A 163 -9.00 4.55 -1.48
C ILE A 163 -8.90 4.45 0.04
N GLY A 164 -10.04 4.39 0.72
CA GLY A 164 -10.14 4.00 2.13
C GLY A 164 -10.53 2.51 2.22
N CYS A 165 -9.71 1.69 2.89
CA CYS A 165 -9.97 0.26 2.92
C CYS A 165 -9.60 -0.42 4.23
N SER A 166 -10.12 -1.64 4.41
CA SER A 166 -9.81 -2.51 5.54
C SER A 166 -8.37 -3.02 5.51
N LYS A 167 -7.87 -3.47 6.66
CA LYS A 167 -6.59 -4.17 6.79
C LYS A 167 -6.52 -5.37 5.84
N GLY A 168 -5.35 -5.57 5.25
CA GLY A 168 -5.08 -6.72 4.39
C GLY A 168 -5.52 -6.55 2.94
N THR A 169 -6.07 -5.39 2.57
CA THR A 169 -6.37 -5.04 1.18
C THR A 169 -5.07 -4.76 0.42
N TYR A 170 -4.90 -5.39 -0.72
CA TYR A 170 -3.79 -5.16 -1.66
C TYR A 170 -4.25 -4.19 -2.75
N ILE A 171 -3.76 -2.96 -2.71
CA ILE A 171 -4.15 -1.91 -3.67
C ILE A 171 -3.72 -2.29 -5.11
N ARG A 172 -2.55 -2.91 -5.28
CA ARG A 172 -2.11 -3.40 -6.59
C ARG A 172 -3.04 -4.46 -7.17
N THR A 173 -3.61 -5.34 -6.32
CA THR A 173 -4.61 -6.31 -6.79
C THR A 173 -5.93 -5.64 -7.14
N LEU A 174 -6.34 -4.60 -6.40
CA LEU A 174 -7.50 -3.79 -6.78
C LEU A 174 -7.31 -3.15 -8.16
N CYS A 175 -6.15 -2.55 -8.43
CA CYS A 175 -5.81 -1.99 -9.74
C CYS A 175 -5.84 -3.05 -10.85
N HIS A 176 -5.26 -4.22 -10.58
CA HIS A 176 -5.26 -5.36 -11.49
C HIS A 176 -6.69 -5.84 -11.81
N ASP A 177 -7.53 -6.01 -10.78
CA ASP A 177 -8.90 -6.52 -10.95
C ASP A 177 -9.81 -5.52 -11.65
N ILE A 178 -9.60 -4.20 -11.45
CA ILE A 178 -10.28 -3.15 -12.23
C ILE A 178 -9.91 -3.28 -13.71
N GLY A 179 -8.61 -3.41 -14.02
CA GLY A 179 -8.14 -3.56 -15.40
C GLY A 179 -8.64 -4.84 -16.07
N ARG A 180 -8.72 -5.94 -15.32
CA ARG A 180 -9.31 -7.20 -15.81
C ARG A 180 -10.82 -7.07 -16.07
N LYS A 181 -11.55 -6.39 -15.20
CA LYS A 181 -12.97 -6.11 -15.40
C LYS A 181 -13.23 -5.29 -16.66
N LEU A 182 -12.33 -4.37 -16.99
CA LEU A 182 -12.36 -3.57 -18.22
C LEU A 182 -11.86 -4.33 -19.46
N GLY A 183 -11.28 -5.52 -19.30
CA GLY A 183 -10.78 -6.34 -20.40
C GLY A 183 -9.47 -5.84 -21.04
N CYS A 184 -8.84 -4.81 -20.49
CA CYS A 184 -7.62 -4.21 -21.04
C CYS A 184 -6.39 -4.37 -20.14
N GLY A 185 -6.49 -5.06 -19.01
CA GLY A 185 -5.43 -5.15 -18.02
C GLY A 185 -5.23 -3.85 -17.23
N GLY A 186 -4.60 -3.96 -16.07
CA GLY A 186 -4.31 -2.83 -15.20
C GLY A 186 -3.23 -3.16 -14.18
N ILE A 187 -2.38 -2.19 -13.88
CA ILE A 187 -1.33 -2.28 -12.86
C ILE A 187 -1.36 -1.06 -11.95
N MET A 188 -0.85 -1.21 -10.76
CA MET A 188 -0.57 -0.07 -9.88
C MET A 188 0.75 0.58 -10.31
N GLU A 189 0.68 1.81 -10.83
CA GLU A 189 1.87 2.59 -11.23
C GLU A 189 2.47 3.36 -10.05
N PHE A 190 1.65 3.82 -9.12
CA PHE A 190 2.07 4.57 -7.94
C PHE A 190 1.20 4.23 -6.73
N LEU A 191 1.80 4.26 -5.54
CA LEU A 191 1.10 4.14 -4.26
C LEU A 191 1.63 5.13 -3.22
N GLY A 192 0.78 6.02 -2.80
CA GLY A 192 0.99 6.91 -1.65
C GLY A 192 0.10 6.52 -0.47
N VAL A 193 0.67 6.47 0.73
CA VAL A 193 -0.09 6.25 1.96
C VAL A 193 -0.45 7.59 2.57
N LEU A 194 -1.73 7.85 2.74
CA LEU A 194 -2.26 9.06 3.33
C LEU A 194 -2.42 8.90 4.85
N LEU A 195 -2.25 9.98 5.57
CA LEU A 195 -2.52 10.02 7.02
C LEU A 195 -4.03 10.09 7.24
N LYS A 196 -4.58 9.13 8.02
CA LYS A 196 -5.82 9.44 8.73
C LYS A 196 -5.52 10.42 9.87
N PRO A 197 -6.35 11.45 10.11
CA PRO A 197 -6.09 12.49 11.11
C PRO A 197 -6.16 12.02 12.57
N VAL A 198 -6.05 10.71 12.83
CA VAL A 198 -6.15 10.11 14.16
C VAL A 198 -4.90 10.31 15.03
N VAL A 199 -3.74 10.61 14.41
CA VAL A 199 -2.49 10.80 15.15
C VAL A 199 -1.90 12.17 14.80
N ARG A 200 -2.17 13.18 15.63
CA ARG A 200 -1.43 14.44 15.54
C ARG A 200 0.04 14.20 15.90
N PRO A 201 1.00 14.82 15.19
CA PRO A 201 2.41 14.66 15.50
C PRO A 201 2.69 15.18 16.91
N LEU A 202 3.20 14.31 17.79
CA LEU A 202 3.49 14.63 19.20
C LEU A 202 4.87 15.22 19.42
N PHE A 203 5.80 15.22 18.45
CA PHE A 203 7.15 15.72 18.65
C PHE A 203 7.79 16.30 17.38
N ARG A 204 8.43 17.44 17.57
CA ARG A 204 9.38 18.07 16.63
C ARG A 204 10.78 17.57 17.01
N VAL A 205 11.48 16.89 16.11
CA VAL A 205 12.91 16.54 16.31
C VAL A 205 13.76 17.69 15.79
N PRO A 206 14.58 18.37 16.61
CA PRO A 206 15.50 19.39 16.12
C PRO A 206 16.71 18.74 15.44
N GLY A 207 17.05 19.17 14.23
CA GLY A 207 18.37 19.01 13.60
C GLY A 207 18.50 17.95 12.52
N ARG A 208 18.68 18.42 11.28
CA ARG A 208 19.27 17.80 10.09
C ARG A 208 18.85 16.34 9.73
N ALA A 209 17.69 16.20 9.28
CA ALA A 209 17.19 15.43 8.14
C ALA A 209 15.86 16.07 7.83
N SER A 210 15.50 16.26 6.58
CA SER A 210 14.19 16.76 6.17
C SER A 210 13.12 15.72 6.58
N ILE A 211 12.74 15.78 7.85
CA ILE A 211 11.51 15.18 8.34
C ILE A 211 10.50 16.30 8.21
N ASP A 212 9.95 16.46 7.02
CA ASP A 212 8.84 17.37 6.81
C ASP A 212 7.64 16.84 7.58
N LEU A 213 7.42 17.47 8.74
CA LEU A 213 6.17 17.36 9.49
C LEU A 213 5.11 18.09 8.66
N ILE A 214 4.33 17.34 7.90
CA ILE A 214 3.11 17.88 7.32
C ILE A 214 2.15 18.09 8.50
N ALA A 215 2.14 19.34 9.00
CA ALA A 215 1.09 19.85 9.86
C ALA A 215 0.10 20.57 8.94
N SER A 216 -1.10 20.03 8.84
CA SER A 216 -2.30 20.78 8.43
C SER A 216 -3.43 20.39 9.34
#